data_6cfa6d265f29856c33b65738451c2394
#
_entry.id   6cfa6d265f29856c33b65738451c2394
#
_cell.length_a   1.000
_cell.length_b   1.000
_cell.length_c   1.000
_cell.angle_alpha   90.00
_cell.angle_beta   90.00
_cell.angle_gamma   90.00
#
_symmetry.space_group_name_H-M   'P 1'
#
loop_
_entity.id
_entity.type
_entity.pdbx_description
1 polymer ?
#
loop_
_entity_poly.entity_id
_entity_poly.type
_entity_poly.pdbx_seq_one_letter_code
_entity_poly.pdbx_strand_id
1 'polypeptide(L)'
;ITPTTSDGEWVTPIIMDPNSTSKIYAGYASVYYNGNATPTAANWSAKGTVGGTGNIIRMALAPSASTSTMYVIKSSGVYKTTNMTVATPTWTDVTGNLPVTSAMLSYIAVDQTDANRVYVTFSGYVDGTKVYMSTTGGTTWTNISNNLPNLPMNCVVIDKNSATHAMYVGGDVGVYYKDDTSPTWILFS
;
A
#
# COMPACT_ATOMS: atom_id res chain seq x y z
N ILE A 1 -6.08 22.06 5.47
CA ILE A 1 -5.53 21.67 6.79
C ILE A 1 -4.49 20.61 6.50
N THR A 2 -3.24 20.98 6.46
CA THR A 2 -2.11 20.09 6.14
C THR A 2 -1.16 20.03 7.34
N PRO A 3 -0.42 18.92 7.53
CA PRO A 3 0.72 18.92 8.43
C PRO A 3 1.70 20.05 8.07
N THR A 4 2.29 20.69 9.07
CA THR A 4 3.37 21.66 8.87
C THR A 4 4.65 20.93 8.52
N THR A 5 4.78 20.47 7.28
CA THR A 5 5.96 19.79 6.79
C THR A 5 6.40 20.39 5.46
N SER A 6 7.61 20.13 5.09
CA SER A 6 8.08 20.30 3.73
C SER A 6 7.38 19.31 2.77
N ASP A 7 7.55 19.53 1.53
CA ASP A 7 7.03 18.89 0.34
C ASP A 7 6.56 17.43 0.47
N GLY A 8 5.32 17.16 0.05
CA GLY A 8 4.78 15.83 -0.18
C GLY A 8 5.00 15.36 -1.63
N GLU A 9 4.45 14.20 -1.97
CA GLU A 9 4.34 13.79 -3.36
C GLU A 9 3.35 14.71 -4.11
N TRP A 10 3.47 14.76 -5.44
CA TRP A 10 2.54 15.49 -6.29
C TRP A 10 1.08 15.15 -5.97
N VAL A 11 0.82 13.86 -5.71
CA VAL A 11 -0.44 13.36 -5.17
C VAL A 11 -0.17 12.81 -3.79
N THR A 12 -0.30 13.63 -2.77
CA THR A 12 -0.13 13.23 -1.36
C THR A 12 -1.17 12.18 -0.98
N PRO A 13 -0.79 10.96 -0.58
CA PRO A 13 -1.75 9.94 -0.20
C PRO A 13 -2.42 10.28 1.12
N ILE A 14 -3.75 10.18 1.14
CA ILE A 14 -4.59 10.31 2.34
C ILE A 14 -5.47 9.09 2.44
N ILE A 15 -5.50 8.45 3.60
CA ILE A 15 -6.38 7.32 3.88
C ILE A 15 -7.16 7.54 5.17
N MET A 16 -8.37 7.00 5.22
CA MET A 16 -9.19 6.96 6.42
C MET A 16 -8.97 5.64 7.15
N ASP A 17 -9.03 5.66 8.48
CA ASP A 17 -9.04 4.45 9.28
C ASP A 17 -10.35 3.67 9.02
N PRO A 18 -10.30 2.42 8.55
CA PRO A 18 -11.51 1.65 8.26
C PRO A 18 -12.39 1.40 9.50
N ASN A 19 -11.83 1.54 10.70
CA ASN A 19 -12.53 1.34 11.96
C ASN A 19 -13.01 2.67 12.59
N SER A 20 -12.77 3.82 11.95
CA SER A 20 -13.12 5.13 12.51
C SER A 20 -13.27 6.20 11.44
N THR A 21 -14.43 6.80 11.37
CA THR A 21 -14.75 7.88 10.41
C THR A 21 -14.09 9.23 10.76
N SER A 22 -13.47 9.35 11.93
CA SER A 22 -12.80 10.58 12.37
C SER A 22 -11.28 10.52 12.31
N LYS A 23 -10.70 9.37 11.97
CA LYS A 23 -9.26 9.17 11.92
C LYS A 23 -8.76 9.13 10.50
N ILE A 24 -7.83 10.01 10.18
CA ILE A 24 -7.18 10.06 8.86
C ILE A 24 -5.66 10.05 8.99
N TYR A 25 -5.03 9.52 7.97
CA TYR A 25 -3.58 9.48 7.83
C TYR A 25 -3.18 10.17 6.52
N ALA A 26 -2.08 10.93 6.55
CA ALA A 26 -1.49 11.57 5.38
C ALA A 26 -0.02 11.16 5.24
N GLY A 27 0.41 10.83 4.01
CA GLY A 27 1.77 10.39 3.71
C GLY A 27 2.62 11.54 3.16
N TYR A 28 3.69 11.86 3.86
CA TYR A 28 4.77 12.76 3.44
C TYR A 28 6.09 11.98 3.46
N ALA A 29 7.19 12.57 3.93
CA ALA A 29 8.39 11.80 4.26
C ALA A 29 8.15 10.78 5.39
N SER A 30 7.17 11.04 6.23
CA SER A 30 6.63 10.13 7.25
C SER A 30 5.10 10.14 7.25
N VAL A 31 4.47 9.24 8.00
CA VAL A 31 3.02 9.23 8.16
C VAL A 31 2.63 10.25 9.22
N TYR A 32 1.62 11.04 8.91
CA TYR A 32 0.95 11.95 9.84
C TYR A 32 -0.46 11.47 10.12
N TYR A 33 -0.88 11.64 11.35
CA TYR A 33 -2.17 11.20 11.86
C TYR A 33 -2.98 12.37 12.41
N ASN A 34 -4.25 12.40 12.08
CA ASN A 34 -5.24 13.27 12.73
C ASN A 34 -6.37 12.39 13.27
N GLY A 35 -6.55 12.40 14.59
CA GLY A 35 -7.57 11.59 15.29
C GLY A 35 -8.93 12.26 15.41
N ASN A 36 -9.05 13.49 14.95
CA ASN A 36 -10.30 14.25 14.94
C ASN A 36 -10.40 15.07 13.65
N ALA A 37 -10.68 14.39 12.55
CA ALA A 37 -10.74 14.97 11.20
C ALA A 37 -11.98 15.86 11.02
N THR A 38 -12.09 16.90 11.84
CA THR A 38 -13.11 17.95 11.64
C THR A 38 -12.53 19.10 10.83
N PRO A 39 -13.36 19.90 10.11
CA PRO A 39 -12.88 21.02 9.30
C PRO A 39 -12.08 22.08 10.07
N THR A 40 -12.24 22.14 11.38
CA THR A 40 -11.61 23.14 12.26
C THR A 40 -10.39 22.63 13.01
N ALA A 41 -10.11 21.30 12.98
CA ALA A 41 -9.00 20.70 13.73
C ALA A 41 -7.81 20.43 12.81
N ALA A 42 -6.72 21.14 13.05
CA ALA A 42 -5.44 20.96 12.34
C ALA A 42 -4.41 20.17 13.18
N ASN A 43 -4.88 19.26 14.03
CA ASN A 43 -4.01 18.56 14.98
C ASN A 43 -3.40 17.30 14.34
N TRP A 44 -2.36 17.50 13.54
CA TRP A 44 -1.57 16.42 12.98
C TRP A 44 -0.43 16.04 13.89
N SER A 45 -0.23 14.75 14.10
CA SER A 45 0.92 14.21 14.81
C SER A 45 1.68 13.23 13.91
N ALA A 46 3.01 13.33 13.94
CA ALA A 46 3.87 12.39 13.21
C ALA A 46 3.78 11.00 13.85
N LYS A 47 3.74 9.97 13.03
CA LYS A 47 3.71 8.56 13.41
C LYS A 47 5.07 7.91 13.19
N GLY A 48 6.06 8.35 13.99
CA GLY A 48 7.42 7.86 13.91
C GLY A 48 8.13 8.24 12.59
N THR A 49 9.34 7.78 12.45
CA THR A 49 10.14 7.97 11.22
C THR A 49 10.04 6.74 10.36
N VAL A 50 9.44 6.87 9.18
CA VAL A 50 9.49 5.84 8.14
C VAL A 50 10.88 5.87 7.50
N GLY A 51 11.53 4.72 7.44
CA GLY A 51 12.84 4.58 6.81
C GLY A 51 12.84 4.93 5.31
N GLY A 52 14.00 4.79 4.68
CA GLY A 52 14.20 5.01 3.25
C GLY A 52 14.22 6.47 2.82
N THR A 53 14.29 6.67 1.51
CA THR A 53 14.36 7.98 0.87
C THR A 53 13.07 8.33 0.13
N GLY A 54 12.85 9.62 -0.09
CA GLY A 54 11.67 10.15 -0.77
C GLY A 54 10.42 10.18 0.11
N ASN A 55 9.34 10.65 -0.48
CA ASN A 55 8.03 10.72 0.15
C ASN A 55 7.25 9.41 -0.01
N ILE A 56 6.21 9.27 0.79
CA ILE A 56 5.29 8.14 0.73
C ILE A 56 4.41 8.29 -0.52
N ILE A 57 4.47 7.30 -1.40
CA ILE A 57 3.71 7.25 -2.66
C ILE A 57 2.30 6.73 -2.41
N ARG A 58 2.16 5.67 -1.59
CA ARG A 58 0.86 5.07 -1.20
C ARG A 58 0.95 4.47 0.18
N MET A 59 -0.22 4.29 0.79
CA MET A 59 -0.39 3.68 2.10
C MET A 59 -1.53 2.66 2.05
N ALA A 60 -1.40 1.58 2.83
CA ALA A 60 -2.46 0.61 3.04
C ALA A 60 -2.55 0.26 4.52
N LEU A 61 -3.74 0.40 5.10
CA LEU A 61 -4.02 0.11 6.51
C LEU A 61 -4.87 -1.15 6.60
N ALA A 62 -4.35 -2.15 7.31
CA ALA A 62 -5.11 -3.36 7.62
C ALA A 62 -5.97 -3.13 8.87
N PRO A 63 -7.28 -3.34 8.82
CA PRO A 63 -8.11 -3.26 10.01
C PRO A 63 -7.75 -4.41 10.95
N SER A 64 -7.49 -4.06 12.20
CA SER A 64 -7.23 -5.02 13.27
C SER A 64 -7.95 -4.55 14.53
N ALA A 65 -8.48 -5.48 15.30
CA ALA A 65 -9.23 -5.15 16.51
C ALA A 65 -8.35 -4.53 17.61
N SER A 66 -7.05 -4.84 17.64
CA SER A 66 -6.17 -4.44 18.74
C SER A 66 -4.92 -3.65 18.32
N THR A 67 -4.41 -3.91 17.13
CA THR A 67 -3.23 -3.22 16.60
C THR A 67 -3.43 -2.98 15.11
N SER A 68 -3.20 -1.77 14.65
CA SER A 68 -3.32 -1.44 13.23
C SER A 68 -1.99 -1.67 12.53
N THR A 69 -1.97 -2.60 11.60
CA THR A 69 -0.84 -2.81 10.69
C THR A 69 -0.99 -1.86 9.50
N MET A 70 0.04 -1.09 9.25
CA MET A 70 0.11 -0.21 8.08
C MET A 70 1.33 -0.55 7.24
N TYR A 71 1.14 -0.52 5.94
CA TYR A 71 2.20 -0.57 4.95
C TYR A 71 2.25 0.75 4.20
N VAL A 72 3.45 1.17 3.86
CA VAL A 72 3.68 2.33 2.99
C VAL A 72 4.72 1.99 1.94
N ILE A 73 4.58 2.58 0.76
CA ILE A 73 5.60 2.51 -0.28
C ILE A 73 6.23 3.88 -0.50
N LYS A 74 7.54 3.84 -0.68
CA LYS A 74 8.38 4.93 -1.16
C LYS A 74 9.14 4.47 -2.41
N SER A 75 9.81 5.38 -3.09
CA SER A 75 10.69 5.00 -4.21
C SER A 75 11.78 3.99 -3.80
N SER A 76 12.20 4.01 -2.55
CA SER A 76 13.23 3.14 -1.99
C SER A 76 12.73 1.77 -1.53
N GLY A 77 11.42 1.54 -1.41
CA GLY A 77 10.90 0.25 -0.97
C GLY A 77 9.57 0.29 -0.22
N VAL A 78 9.31 -0.80 0.49
CA VAL A 78 8.10 -1.04 1.29
C VAL A 78 8.45 -1.05 2.77
N TYR A 79 7.68 -0.32 3.56
CA TYR A 79 7.87 -0.21 5.01
C TYR A 79 6.59 -0.59 5.73
N LYS A 80 6.73 -1.30 6.85
CA LYS A 80 5.63 -1.83 7.66
C LYS A 80 5.73 -1.37 9.09
N THR A 81 4.60 -1.08 9.70
CA THR A 81 4.44 -1.06 11.16
C THR A 81 3.28 -1.95 11.58
N THR A 82 3.34 -2.50 12.80
CA THR A 82 2.26 -3.30 13.38
C THR A 82 1.63 -2.63 14.61
N ASN A 83 2.04 -1.41 14.91
CA ASN A 83 1.64 -0.70 16.12
C ASN A 83 1.23 0.76 15.86
N MET A 84 0.46 1.02 14.79
CA MET A 84 0.00 2.38 14.43
C MET A 84 -0.77 3.10 15.54
N THR A 85 -1.32 2.38 16.51
CA THR A 85 -2.10 2.97 17.61
C THR A 85 -1.24 3.71 18.64
N VAL A 86 0.05 3.40 18.76
CA VAL A 86 0.94 4.11 19.67
C VAL A 86 1.34 5.48 19.15
N ALA A 87 1.83 6.35 20.03
CA ALA A 87 2.24 7.71 19.63
C ALA A 87 3.39 7.69 18.62
N THR A 88 4.38 6.82 18.81
CA THR A 88 5.56 6.69 17.97
C THR A 88 5.71 5.23 17.50
N PRO A 89 5.04 4.81 16.42
CA PRO A 89 5.20 3.48 15.87
C PRO A 89 6.63 3.20 15.40
N THR A 90 7.01 1.93 15.46
CA THR A 90 8.27 1.44 14.88
C THR A 90 8.00 0.97 13.44
N TRP A 91 8.81 1.42 12.51
CA TRP A 91 8.75 1.04 11.11
C TRP A 91 9.89 0.09 10.75
N THR A 92 9.56 -0.95 10.01
CA THR A 92 10.50 -1.97 9.53
C THR A 92 10.53 -1.96 8.00
N ASP A 93 11.71 -2.02 7.42
CA ASP A 93 11.86 -2.24 5.99
C ASP A 93 11.48 -3.69 5.67
N VAL A 94 10.51 -3.85 4.78
CA VAL A 94 9.97 -5.14 4.31
C VAL A 94 10.02 -5.21 2.78
N THR A 95 10.93 -4.48 2.17
CA THR A 95 11.18 -4.48 0.72
C THR A 95 11.58 -5.88 0.22
N GLY A 96 12.36 -6.61 1.03
CA GLY A 96 12.75 -7.97 0.73
C GLY A 96 13.36 -8.11 -0.67
N ASN A 97 12.81 -9.04 -1.43
CA ASN A 97 13.27 -9.37 -2.79
C ASN A 97 12.52 -8.59 -3.90
N LEU A 98 11.83 -7.52 -3.60
CA LEU A 98 11.19 -6.68 -4.62
C LEU A 98 12.24 -5.97 -5.49
N PRO A 99 12.03 -5.88 -6.81
CA PRO A 99 13.00 -5.31 -7.75
C PRO A 99 12.95 -3.76 -7.82
N VAL A 100 12.95 -3.09 -6.68
CA VAL A 100 12.78 -1.62 -6.59
C VAL A 100 13.92 -0.80 -7.20
N THR A 101 15.05 -1.42 -7.51
CA THR A 101 16.16 -0.74 -8.21
C THR A 101 15.98 -0.68 -9.73
N SER A 102 15.11 -1.54 -10.29
CA SER A 102 14.87 -1.65 -11.73
C SER A 102 13.42 -1.35 -12.15
N ALA A 103 12.51 -1.28 -11.19
CA ALA A 103 11.09 -1.01 -11.44
C ALA A 103 10.50 -0.10 -10.37
N MET A 104 9.53 0.71 -10.74
CA MET A 104 8.90 1.70 -9.87
C MET A 104 7.63 1.14 -9.22
N LEU A 105 7.60 1.13 -7.90
CA LEU A 105 6.38 0.86 -7.14
C LEU A 105 5.31 1.90 -7.46
N SER A 106 4.09 1.45 -7.72
CA SER A 106 2.95 2.32 -8.05
C SER A 106 1.84 2.27 -7.02
N TYR A 107 1.56 1.10 -6.45
CA TYR A 107 0.47 0.94 -5.50
C TYR A 107 0.77 -0.16 -4.48
N ILE A 108 0.02 -0.13 -3.36
CA ILE A 108 0.03 -1.17 -2.34
C ILE A 108 -1.38 -1.38 -1.80
N ALA A 109 -1.77 -2.62 -1.64
CA ALA A 109 -3.01 -3.00 -0.97
C ALA A 109 -2.75 -4.13 0.03
N VAL A 110 -3.48 -4.14 1.13
CA VAL A 110 -3.44 -5.17 2.15
C VAL A 110 -4.82 -5.83 2.26
N ASP A 111 -4.83 -7.14 2.44
CA ASP A 111 -6.07 -7.88 2.65
C ASP A 111 -6.73 -7.42 3.96
N GLN A 112 -8.03 -7.21 3.91
CA GLN A 112 -8.79 -6.70 5.06
C GLN A 112 -9.02 -7.78 6.12
N THR A 113 -8.80 -9.04 5.80
CA THR A 113 -8.96 -10.21 6.69
C THR A 113 -7.62 -10.79 7.16
N ASP A 114 -6.54 -10.56 6.39
CA ASP A 114 -5.18 -11.00 6.74
C ASP A 114 -4.16 -9.89 6.54
N ALA A 115 -3.71 -9.30 7.63
CA ALA A 115 -2.71 -8.23 7.62
C ALA A 115 -1.32 -8.64 7.07
N ASN A 116 -1.06 -9.94 6.89
CA ASN A 116 0.18 -10.44 6.29
C ASN A 116 0.06 -10.66 4.77
N ARG A 117 -1.17 -10.66 4.24
CA ARG A 117 -1.41 -10.77 2.80
C ARG A 117 -1.44 -9.38 2.19
N VAL A 118 -0.40 -9.06 1.45
CA VAL A 118 -0.19 -7.72 0.87
C VAL A 118 0.28 -7.82 -0.58
N TYR A 119 -0.17 -6.88 -1.38
CA TYR A 119 0.09 -6.81 -2.82
C TYR A 119 0.71 -5.47 -3.17
N VAL A 120 1.68 -5.49 -4.08
CA VAL A 120 2.25 -4.28 -4.68
C VAL A 120 2.19 -4.37 -6.19
N THR A 121 1.99 -3.21 -6.82
CA THR A 121 2.08 -3.09 -8.27
C THR A 121 3.27 -2.25 -8.68
N PHE A 122 3.72 -2.47 -9.91
CA PHE A 122 4.81 -1.74 -10.53
C PHE A 122 4.32 -1.03 -11.79
N SER A 123 4.66 0.24 -11.92
CA SER A 123 4.48 1.02 -13.14
C SER A 123 5.66 0.81 -14.10
N GLY A 124 5.50 1.34 -15.32
CA GLY A 124 6.54 1.27 -16.34
C GLY A 124 6.50 -0.01 -17.16
N TYR A 125 7.56 -0.23 -17.94
CA TYR A 125 7.61 -1.20 -19.03
C TYR A 125 8.66 -2.29 -18.81
N VAL A 126 8.90 -2.66 -17.54
CA VAL A 126 9.75 -3.80 -17.19
C VAL A 126 8.90 -5.08 -17.33
N ASP A 127 9.26 -5.91 -18.31
CA ASP A 127 8.51 -7.12 -18.61
C ASP A 127 8.52 -8.10 -17.44
N GLY A 128 7.38 -8.78 -17.23
CA GLY A 128 7.21 -9.74 -16.12
C GLY A 128 7.29 -9.13 -14.71
N THR A 129 7.37 -7.80 -14.57
CA THR A 129 7.48 -7.11 -13.28
C THR A 129 6.31 -6.17 -13.10
N LYS A 130 5.15 -6.71 -12.72
CA LYS A 130 3.89 -5.98 -12.66
C LYS A 130 3.20 -6.07 -11.29
N VAL A 131 3.08 -7.26 -10.75
CA VAL A 131 2.39 -7.52 -9.47
C VAL A 131 3.17 -8.51 -8.64
N TYR A 132 3.37 -8.18 -7.38
CA TYR A 132 3.95 -9.06 -6.38
C TYR A 132 3.01 -9.20 -5.18
N MET A 133 3.01 -10.38 -4.60
CA MET A 133 2.22 -10.74 -3.41
C MET A 133 3.16 -11.23 -2.31
N SER A 134 2.86 -10.84 -1.09
CA SER A 134 3.43 -11.47 0.12
C SER A 134 2.29 -12.05 0.96
N THR A 135 2.50 -13.21 1.55
CA THR A 135 1.67 -13.80 2.61
C THR A 135 2.40 -13.83 3.96
N THR A 136 3.57 -13.21 4.01
CA THR A 136 4.45 -13.18 5.19
C THR A 136 4.62 -11.76 5.74
N GLY A 137 3.71 -10.87 5.38
CA GLY A 137 3.78 -9.46 5.82
C GLY A 137 4.94 -8.68 5.25
N GLY A 138 5.37 -9.03 4.03
CA GLY A 138 6.47 -8.36 3.31
C GLY A 138 7.84 -8.98 3.52
N THR A 139 7.98 -10.03 4.35
CA THR A 139 9.28 -10.70 4.54
C THR A 139 9.77 -11.34 3.26
N THR A 140 8.87 -11.94 2.48
CA THR A 140 9.13 -12.52 1.17
C THR A 140 8.03 -12.13 0.19
N TRP A 141 8.40 -11.94 -1.08
CA TRP A 141 7.48 -11.57 -2.14
C TRP A 141 7.53 -12.58 -3.27
N THR A 142 6.37 -12.97 -3.75
CA THR A 142 6.18 -13.84 -4.91
C THR A 142 5.73 -13.00 -6.09
N ASN A 143 6.40 -13.12 -7.21
CA ASN A 143 5.98 -12.50 -8.47
C ASN A 143 4.76 -13.25 -9.00
N ILE A 144 3.65 -12.54 -9.15
CA ILE A 144 2.38 -13.05 -9.69
C ILE A 144 1.97 -12.34 -10.98
N SER A 145 2.92 -11.69 -11.65
CA SER A 145 2.67 -10.95 -12.90
C SER A 145 2.15 -11.83 -14.04
N ASN A 146 2.61 -13.07 -14.10
CA ASN A 146 2.18 -14.09 -15.08
C ASN A 146 2.03 -13.52 -16.50
N ASN A 147 0.82 -13.56 -17.05
CA ASN A 147 0.46 -13.11 -18.40
C ASN A 147 0.00 -11.64 -18.48
N LEU A 148 0.21 -10.83 -17.47
CA LEU A 148 -0.07 -9.39 -17.59
C LEU A 148 0.77 -8.78 -18.70
N PRO A 149 0.19 -7.87 -19.50
CA PRO A 149 0.94 -7.19 -20.57
C PRO A 149 2.05 -6.32 -20.00
N ASN A 150 3.07 -6.07 -20.80
CA ASN A 150 4.17 -5.17 -20.43
C ASN A 150 3.74 -3.69 -20.46
N LEU A 151 2.80 -3.33 -19.60
CA LEU A 151 2.22 -2.00 -19.44
C LEU A 151 2.25 -1.60 -17.95
N PRO A 152 2.19 -0.31 -17.63
CA PRO A 152 2.07 0.16 -16.26
C PRO A 152 0.85 -0.44 -15.56
N MET A 153 1.05 -0.96 -14.35
CA MET A 153 -0.04 -1.32 -13.43
C MET A 153 -0.10 -0.26 -12.33
N ASN A 154 -1.23 0.44 -12.24
CA ASN A 154 -1.34 1.69 -11.49
C ASN A 154 -2.06 1.52 -10.15
N CYS A 155 -2.87 0.47 -9.99
CA CYS A 155 -3.57 0.20 -8.75
C CYS A 155 -3.89 -1.29 -8.60
N VAL A 156 -4.15 -1.71 -7.38
CA VAL A 156 -4.69 -3.03 -7.04
C VAL A 156 -5.76 -2.88 -5.97
N VAL A 157 -6.85 -3.60 -6.12
CA VAL A 157 -7.97 -3.68 -5.18
C VAL A 157 -8.26 -5.14 -4.87
N ILE A 158 -8.51 -5.44 -3.61
CA ILE A 158 -8.85 -6.78 -3.14
C ILE A 158 -10.33 -6.78 -2.76
N ASP A 159 -11.07 -7.78 -3.22
CA ASP A 159 -12.44 -8.00 -2.76
C ASP A 159 -12.42 -8.66 -1.39
N LYS A 160 -12.71 -7.88 -0.36
CA LYS A 160 -12.74 -8.33 1.03
C LYS A 160 -13.78 -9.44 1.33
N ASN A 161 -14.76 -9.63 0.44
CA ASN A 161 -15.80 -10.64 0.60
C ASN A 161 -15.50 -11.92 -0.18
N SER A 162 -14.43 -11.94 -0.95
CA SER A 162 -14.04 -13.11 -1.73
C SER A 162 -13.38 -14.18 -0.86
N ALA A 163 -13.92 -15.39 -0.87
CA ALA A 163 -13.30 -16.54 -0.21
C ALA A 163 -12.01 -17.02 -0.92
N THR A 164 -11.79 -16.61 -2.15
CA THR A 164 -10.62 -16.97 -2.98
C THR A 164 -9.65 -15.80 -3.15
N HIS A 165 -9.74 -14.77 -2.32
CA HIS A 165 -8.90 -13.56 -2.37
C HIS A 165 -8.87 -12.92 -3.76
N ALA A 166 -10.05 -12.72 -4.35
CA ALA A 166 -10.20 -12.08 -5.65
C ALA A 166 -9.58 -10.67 -5.63
N MET A 167 -8.83 -10.37 -6.67
CA MET A 167 -8.16 -9.08 -6.81
C MET A 167 -8.31 -8.54 -8.23
N TYR A 168 -8.30 -7.22 -8.33
CA TYR A 168 -8.39 -6.47 -9.58
C TYR A 168 -7.18 -5.55 -9.68
N VAL A 169 -6.51 -5.56 -10.82
CA VAL A 169 -5.38 -4.68 -11.11
C VAL A 169 -5.74 -3.78 -12.28
N GLY A 170 -5.65 -2.48 -12.05
CA GLY A 170 -5.86 -1.46 -13.08
C GLY A 170 -4.57 -1.06 -13.74
N GLY A 171 -4.51 -1.22 -15.05
CA GLY A 171 -3.42 -0.76 -15.89
C GLY A 171 -3.87 0.32 -16.86
N ASP A 172 -2.97 0.79 -17.73
CA ASP A 172 -3.25 1.87 -18.70
C ASP A 172 -4.33 1.51 -19.73
N VAL A 173 -4.53 0.22 -20.01
CA VAL A 173 -5.44 -0.23 -21.07
C VAL A 173 -6.58 -1.11 -20.58
N GLY A 174 -6.74 -1.29 -19.29
CA GLY A 174 -7.84 -2.09 -18.75
C GLY A 174 -7.64 -2.58 -17.34
N VAL A 175 -8.61 -3.33 -16.87
CA VAL A 175 -8.62 -3.97 -15.56
C VAL A 175 -8.43 -5.47 -15.76
N TYR A 176 -7.63 -6.07 -14.91
CA TYR A 176 -7.35 -7.50 -14.92
C TYR A 176 -7.78 -8.11 -13.59
N TYR A 177 -8.41 -9.27 -13.66
CA TYR A 177 -8.88 -10.04 -12.52
C TYR A 177 -8.03 -11.28 -12.31
N LYS A 178 -7.80 -11.63 -11.06
CA LYS A 178 -7.22 -12.91 -10.63
C LYS A 178 -7.70 -13.24 -9.22
N ASP A 179 -7.76 -14.52 -8.92
CA ASP A 179 -7.93 -15.06 -7.57
C ASP A 179 -6.96 -16.23 -7.31
N ASP A 180 -7.04 -16.84 -6.13
CA ASP A 180 -6.17 -17.98 -5.75
C ASP A 180 -6.43 -19.24 -6.59
N THR A 181 -7.58 -19.36 -7.25
CA THR A 181 -7.95 -20.51 -8.09
C THR A 181 -7.56 -20.30 -9.55
N SER A 182 -7.34 -19.07 -9.96
CA SER A 182 -7.01 -18.70 -11.35
C SER A 182 -5.49 -18.78 -11.58
N PRO A 183 -4.99 -19.58 -12.53
CA PRO A 183 -3.56 -19.67 -12.79
C PRO A 183 -3.01 -18.38 -13.45
N THR A 184 -3.84 -17.64 -14.16
CA THR A 184 -3.46 -16.46 -14.94
C THR A 184 -4.42 -15.30 -14.70
N TRP A 185 -4.02 -14.11 -15.10
CA TRP A 185 -4.88 -12.93 -15.11
C TRP A 185 -5.87 -12.99 -16.27
N ILE A 186 -7.07 -12.52 -16.03
CA ILE A 186 -8.16 -12.44 -17.01
C ILE A 186 -8.50 -10.96 -17.21
N LEU A 187 -8.61 -10.50 -18.46
CA LEU A 187 -9.09 -9.16 -18.75
C LEU A 187 -10.55 -9.06 -18.26
N PHE A 188 -10.79 -8.10 -17.38
CA PHE A 188 -12.12 -7.84 -16.83
C PHE A 188 -12.84 -6.87 -17.73
N SER A 189 -13.85 -7.38 -18.48
CA SER A 189 -14.62 -6.64 -19.48
C SER A 189 -16.10 -6.58 -19.09
#